data_161dfe6431fc90739f902bb0f4599546
#
_entry.id   161dfe6431fc90739f902bb0f4599546
#
_cell.length_a   1.000
_cell.length_b   1.000
_cell.length_c   1.000
_cell.angle_alpha   90.00
_cell.angle_beta   90.00
_cell.angle_gamma   90.00
#
_symmetry.space_group_name_H-M   'P 1'
#
loop_
_entity.id
_entity.type
_entity.pdbx_description
1 polymer ?
#
loop_
_entity_poly.entity_id
_entity_poly.type
_entity_poly.pdbx_seq_one_letter_code
_entity_poly.pdbx_strand_id
1 'polypeptide(L)'
;MAERSRWSVARYNSNNAWLYNHDNGRLNNNNLYNGLTARALDYDTNTGDRSFLSLLGELYEAYMVARRTKRGKNSQMQFELNLTVNLMNLAVAVWNREYIQGESICFMLEKPKQREVIAAWFGDRVTQTWYCSHLEPYLEEFYDPNSYACRVGKGNLRAALDLQDLIRRETCDYVLDDVWIWKEDIRSCFMTVDTKLLEEKMVDFIWSVVCEDEWLRETLCWLTRIIYQSLPQEHCRIKTNPLAWSSFPEEKSAFGKTIGIAIGNRANQQAVLFMTTFLIAIVREYGYDPRLYTDDIAGITKDKEQWKRDRPEIAKRIEEELHWKWHPHKRYLQHWSKGVLYLGYKIRGDRLLPSNRIAHNFLWKIECYSRKAAGKPKYVHREKEHVMQVVNSYLGMFQWCNAHRLAAKGMKILEESDFSKVFDFNNGEKVSIKPRMTQKAYYKLQNWQRKSKQRELFTEMFKKIRQNNEKTQRNPA
;
A
#
# COMPACT_ATOMS: atom_id res chain seq x y z
N MET A 1 -11.99 39.69 -11.95
CA MET A 1 -12.45 38.81 -13.04
C MET A 1 -11.79 39.17 -14.36
N ALA A 2 -10.48 39.27 -14.48
CA ALA A 2 -9.85 39.58 -15.77
C ALA A 2 -8.34 39.34 -15.75
N GLU A 3 -7.89 38.11 -15.38
CA GLU A 3 -6.49 37.68 -15.58
C GLU A 3 -6.34 36.15 -15.75
N ARG A 4 -7.41 35.45 -16.10
CA ARG A 4 -7.43 33.98 -16.33
C ARG A 4 -6.96 33.51 -17.71
N SER A 5 -6.31 34.36 -18.54
CA SER A 5 -6.09 33.99 -19.94
C SER A 5 -4.66 34.19 -20.46
N ARG A 6 -3.62 33.86 -19.67
CA ARG A 6 -2.24 33.95 -20.19
C ARG A 6 -1.36 32.71 -19.97
N TRP A 7 -1.94 31.52 -19.88
CA TRP A 7 -1.16 30.30 -19.98
C TRP A 7 -1.49 29.58 -21.27
N SER A 8 -0.91 30.07 -22.38
CA SER A 8 -0.96 29.35 -23.65
C SER A 8 -0.18 28.04 -23.48
N VAL A 9 -0.84 26.93 -23.79
CA VAL A 9 -0.25 25.62 -24.00
C VAL A 9 0.95 25.79 -24.93
N ALA A 10 2.16 25.66 -24.39
CA ALA A 10 3.36 25.55 -25.22
C ALA A 10 3.18 24.28 -26.06
N ARG A 11 2.98 24.45 -27.37
CA ARG A 11 2.91 23.35 -28.32
C ARG A 11 4.19 22.53 -28.19
N TYR A 12 3.99 21.24 -27.99
CA TYR A 12 5.02 20.23 -28.05
C TYR A 12 5.83 20.39 -29.33
N ASN A 13 7.03 20.91 -29.23
CA ASN A 13 7.97 20.98 -30.34
C ASN A 13 8.85 19.72 -30.23
N SER A 14 8.82 18.90 -31.26
CA SER A 14 9.57 17.65 -31.42
C SER A 14 11.10 17.77 -31.29
N ASN A 15 11.62 18.97 -31.01
CA ASN A 15 13.03 19.26 -30.83
C ASN A 15 13.52 19.20 -29.38
N ASN A 16 12.65 18.96 -28.40
CA ASN A 16 13.04 18.79 -27.00
C ASN A 16 13.39 17.33 -26.64
N ALA A 17 13.86 16.55 -27.62
CA ALA A 17 14.44 15.21 -27.43
C ALA A 17 15.77 15.24 -26.65
N TRP A 18 15.97 16.18 -25.74
CA TRP A 18 17.23 16.48 -25.08
C TRP A 18 17.55 15.58 -23.87
N LEU A 19 16.57 14.86 -23.35
CA LEU A 19 16.76 14.10 -22.11
C LEU A 19 16.90 12.59 -22.30
N TYR A 20 16.67 12.07 -23.51
CA TYR A 20 16.82 10.64 -23.78
C TYR A 20 17.37 10.38 -25.18
N ASN A 21 18.69 10.22 -25.29
CA ASN A 21 19.28 9.58 -26.47
C ASN A 21 19.06 8.07 -26.35
N HIS A 22 18.30 7.50 -27.28
CA HIS A 22 17.91 6.08 -27.31
C HIS A 22 19.07 5.07 -27.50
N ASP A 23 20.26 5.53 -27.81
CA ASP A 23 21.46 4.69 -27.99
C ASP A 23 22.35 4.75 -26.75
N ASN A 24 22.25 3.70 -25.91
CA ASN A 24 23.20 3.34 -24.85
C ASN A 24 23.08 3.96 -23.44
N GLY A 25 22.06 4.69 -23.07
CA GLY A 25 21.91 5.11 -21.67
C GLY A 25 23.06 5.99 -21.14
N ARG A 26 23.85 6.59 -22.00
CA ARG A 26 24.90 7.55 -21.67
C ARG A 26 24.42 8.96 -22.03
N LEU A 27 24.06 9.72 -21.01
CA LEU A 27 24.01 11.17 -21.12
C LEU A 27 25.39 11.65 -21.59
N ASN A 28 25.41 12.50 -22.62
CA ASN A 28 26.65 13.12 -23.10
C ASN A 28 27.02 14.20 -22.09
N ASN A 29 27.77 13.81 -21.03
CA ASN A 29 27.99 14.55 -19.79
C ASN A 29 28.73 15.88 -19.95
N ASN A 30 29.46 16.10 -21.04
CA ASN A 30 30.37 17.22 -21.11
C ASN A 30 29.72 18.59 -21.43
N ASN A 31 28.57 18.60 -22.11
CA ASN A 31 27.91 19.88 -22.41
C ASN A 31 26.85 20.27 -21.37
N LEU A 32 26.28 19.31 -20.64
CA LEU A 32 25.35 19.59 -19.53
C LEU A 32 26.08 20.14 -18.30
N TYR A 33 27.29 19.65 -17.98
CA TYR A 33 28.04 20.10 -16.81
C TYR A 33 28.41 21.59 -16.90
N ASN A 34 28.79 22.09 -18.07
CA ASN A 34 29.17 23.51 -18.24
C ASN A 34 27.98 24.47 -18.27
N GLY A 35 26.79 24.00 -18.70
CA GLY A 35 25.58 24.83 -18.69
C GLY A 35 24.84 24.82 -17.36
N LEU A 36 24.88 23.69 -16.65
CA LEU A 36 24.18 23.52 -15.37
C LEU A 36 24.91 24.15 -14.20
N THR A 37 26.26 24.06 -14.16
CA THR A 37 27.07 24.73 -13.15
C THR A 37 27.02 26.26 -13.25
N ALA A 38 26.98 26.82 -14.44
CA ALA A 38 26.82 28.26 -14.63
C ALA A 38 25.43 28.74 -14.19
N ARG A 39 24.35 28.05 -14.56
CA ARG A 39 22.97 28.42 -14.15
C ARG A 39 22.70 28.14 -12.67
N ALA A 40 23.26 27.09 -12.06
CA ALA A 40 23.08 26.79 -10.65
C ALA A 40 23.87 27.76 -9.72
N LEU A 41 24.94 28.39 -10.21
CA LEU A 41 25.72 29.38 -9.48
C LEU A 41 25.15 30.80 -9.58
N ASP A 42 24.35 31.11 -10.60
CA ASP A 42 23.67 32.39 -10.77
C ASP A 42 22.34 32.52 -10.03
N TYR A 43 21.89 31.48 -9.31
CA TYR A 43 20.68 31.56 -8.49
C TYR A 43 20.97 32.38 -7.23
N ASP A 44 20.45 33.59 -7.23
CA ASP A 44 20.44 34.46 -6.06
C ASP A 44 19.74 33.75 -4.90
N THR A 45 20.54 33.45 -3.87
CA THR A 45 20.08 32.76 -2.66
C THR A 45 19.21 33.64 -1.76
N ASN A 46 18.84 34.84 -2.21
CA ASN A 46 18.24 35.91 -1.40
C ASN A 46 16.77 36.23 -1.73
N THR A 47 16.06 35.45 -2.51
CA THR A 47 14.59 35.62 -2.60
C THR A 47 13.91 34.85 -1.46
N GLY A 48 13.80 35.51 -0.39
CA GLY A 48 13.00 35.39 0.85
C GLY A 48 12.72 34.01 1.44
N ASP A 49 12.19 33.01 0.77
CA ASP A 49 11.58 31.87 1.45
C ASP A 49 11.98 30.46 0.95
N ARG A 50 12.48 30.28 -0.26
CA ARG A 50 12.85 28.94 -0.75
C ARG A 50 14.07 28.96 -1.65
N SER A 51 15.14 28.24 -1.27
CA SER A 51 16.35 28.13 -2.07
C SER A 51 16.35 26.86 -2.93
N PHE A 52 17.07 26.89 -4.06
CA PHE A 52 17.35 25.70 -4.88
C PHE A 52 18.00 24.56 -4.06
N LEU A 53 18.86 24.90 -3.10
CA LEU A 53 19.50 23.91 -2.22
C LEU A 53 18.49 23.24 -1.27
N SER A 54 17.48 23.98 -0.82
CA SER A 54 16.37 23.39 -0.05
C SER A 54 15.62 22.35 -0.87
N LEU A 55 15.22 22.67 -2.10
CA LEU A 55 14.58 21.73 -3.02
C LEU A 55 15.44 20.48 -3.27
N LEU A 56 16.74 20.66 -3.51
CA LEU A 56 17.66 19.54 -3.71
C LEU A 56 17.71 18.62 -2.47
N GLY A 57 17.77 19.21 -1.27
CA GLY A 57 17.71 18.47 -0.01
C GLY A 57 16.39 17.69 0.17
N GLU A 58 15.27 18.33 -0.11
CA GLU A 58 13.94 17.68 -0.05
C GLU A 58 13.79 16.54 -1.07
N LEU A 59 14.32 16.69 -2.29
CA LEU A 59 14.36 15.63 -3.30
C LEU A 59 15.27 14.46 -2.87
N TYR A 60 16.36 14.74 -2.16
CA TYR A 60 17.18 13.69 -1.57
C TYR A 60 16.42 12.91 -0.49
N GLU A 61 15.70 13.58 0.40
CA GLU A 61 14.83 12.89 1.38
C GLU A 61 13.72 12.08 0.69
N ALA A 62 13.09 12.63 -0.34
CA ALA A 62 12.11 11.92 -1.15
C ALA A 62 12.71 10.68 -1.83
N TYR A 63 13.96 10.79 -2.32
CA TYR A 63 14.72 9.64 -2.83
C TYR A 63 14.91 8.57 -1.75
N MET A 64 15.31 8.95 -0.54
CA MET A 64 15.50 8.02 0.58
C MET A 64 14.20 7.29 0.94
N VAL A 65 13.07 7.95 0.86
CA VAL A 65 11.73 7.35 1.06
C VAL A 65 11.38 6.40 -0.10
N ALA A 66 11.48 6.85 -1.34
CA ALA A 66 11.18 6.06 -2.53
C ALA A 66 12.03 4.78 -2.63
N ARG A 67 13.28 4.86 -2.22
CA ARG A 67 14.26 3.77 -2.21
C ARG A 67 13.88 2.61 -1.27
N ARG A 68 13.26 2.88 -0.13
CA ARG A 68 13.01 1.89 0.95
C ARG A 68 12.34 0.61 0.44
N THR A 69 11.39 0.73 -0.48
CA THR A 69 10.59 -0.41 -1.00
C THR A 69 11.06 -0.92 -2.36
N LYS A 70 12.14 -0.34 -2.94
CA LYS A 70 12.58 -0.61 -4.31
C LYS A 70 14.04 -1.05 -4.42
N ARG A 71 14.72 -1.32 -3.31
CA ARG A 71 16.11 -1.78 -3.28
C ARG A 71 16.30 -3.02 -4.16
N GLY A 72 17.35 -2.99 -5.00
CA GLY A 72 17.67 -4.08 -5.91
C GLY A 72 16.79 -4.16 -7.17
N LYS A 73 15.98 -3.15 -7.49
CA LYS A 73 15.28 -3.04 -8.77
C LYS A 73 16.15 -2.30 -9.79
N ASN A 74 16.18 -2.78 -11.03
CA ASN A 74 17.04 -2.23 -12.08
C ASN A 74 16.90 -0.70 -12.23
N SER A 75 15.69 -0.18 -12.30
CA SER A 75 15.45 1.27 -12.44
C SER A 75 16.00 2.06 -11.25
N GLN A 76 15.91 1.53 -10.03
CA GLN A 76 16.50 2.15 -8.85
C GLN A 76 18.02 2.08 -8.88
N MET A 77 18.61 0.92 -9.22
CA MET A 77 20.07 0.77 -9.30
C MET A 77 20.67 1.66 -10.40
N GLN A 78 20.02 1.76 -11.56
CA GLN A 78 20.45 2.66 -12.63
C GLN A 78 20.43 4.13 -12.19
N PHE A 79 19.41 4.55 -11.45
CA PHE A 79 19.35 5.90 -10.90
C PHE A 79 20.47 6.15 -9.89
N GLU A 80 20.79 5.18 -9.05
CA GLU A 80 21.85 5.30 -8.02
C GLU A 80 23.26 5.28 -8.59
N LEU A 81 23.50 4.71 -9.76
CA LEU A 81 24.83 4.75 -10.40
C LEU A 81 25.35 6.18 -10.62
N ASN A 82 24.45 7.13 -10.86
CA ASN A 82 24.77 8.55 -11.02
C ASN A 82 23.86 9.41 -10.11
N LEU A 83 23.76 9.04 -8.84
CA LEU A 83 22.78 9.59 -7.90
C LEU A 83 22.83 11.13 -7.84
N THR A 84 24.01 11.71 -7.63
CA THR A 84 24.17 13.16 -7.49
C THR A 84 23.74 13.90 -8.76
N VAL A 85 24.15 13.41 -9.93
CA VAL A 85 23.77 14.01 -11.21
C VAL A 85 22.28 13.88 -11.46
N ASN A 86 21.69 12.72 -11.18
CA ASN A 86 20.27 12.48 -11.38
C ASN A 86 19.40 13.32 -10.45
N LEU A 87 19.79 13.50 -9.19
CA LEU A 87 19.08 14.37 -8.24
C LEU A 87 19.23 15.85 -8.64
N MET A 88 20.42 16.27 -9.05
CA MET A 88 20.64 17.64 -9.52
C MET A 88 19.77 17.93 -10.76
N ASN A 89 19.75 17.02 -11.74
CA ASN A 89 18.91 17.16 -12.93
C ASN A 89 17.41 17.24 -12.59
N LEU A 90 16.95 16.43 -11.64
CA LEU A 90 15.55 16.52 -11.16
C LEU A 90 15.29 17.86 -10.48
N ALA A 91 16.21 18.32 -9.62
CA ALA A 91 16.05 19.59 -8.93
C ALA A 91 16.00 20.76 -9.93
N VAL A 92 16.91 20.79 -10.91
CA VAL A 92 16.90 21.83 -11.97
C VAL A 92 15.61 21.78 -12.77
N ALA A 93 15.16 20.58 -13.18
CA ALA A 93 13.96 20.42 -13.97
C ALA A 93 12.69 20.87 -13.20
N VAL A 94 12.60 20.56 -11.91
CA VAL A 94 11.46 21.00 -11.07
C VAL A 94 11.55 22.50 -10.80
N TRP A 95 12.74 23.04 -10.50
CA TRP A 95 12.94 24.46 -10.23
C TRP A 95 12.56 25.34 -11.41
N ASN A 96 13.00 24.94 -12.62
CA ASN A 96 12.70 25.65 -13.86
C ASN A 96 11.31 25.33 -14.43
N ARG A 97 10.54 24.43 -13.81
CA ARG A 97 9.27 23.93 -14.37
C ARG A 97 9.40 23.30 -15.76
N GLU A 98 10.51 22.57 -15.97
CA GLU A 98 10.84 21.86 -17.21
C GLU A 98 10.72 20.33 -17.03
N TYR A 99 10.34 19.86 -15.84
CA TYR A 99 10.20 18.43 -15.58
C TYR A 99 9.10 17.80 -16.44
N ILE A 100 9.45 16.68 -17.06
CA ILE A 100 8.54 15.76 -17.77
C ILE A 100 8.73 14.36 -17.22
N GLN A 101 7.65 13.58 -17.20
CA GLN A 101 7.71 12.19 -16.76
C GLN A 101 8.52 11.34 -17.73
N GLY A 102 9.33 10.44 -17.20
CA GLY A 102 10.12 9.51 -17.97
C GLY A 102 9.34 8.26 -18.42
N GLU A 103 10.02 7.38 -19.18
CA GLU A 103 9.43 6.14 -19.68
C GLU A 103 9.04 5.21 -18.52
N SER A 104 7.76 4.90 -18.42
CA SER A 104 7.22 3.91 -17.50
C SER A 104 7.44 2.48 -17.98
N ILE A 105 7.25 1.50 -17.10
CA ILE A 105 7.31 0.08 -17.44
C ILE A 105 5.96 -0.56 -17.16
N CYS A 106 5.32 -1.09 -18.20
CA CYS A 106 4.07 -1.82 -18.08
C CYS A 106 4.32 -3.33 -17.96
N PHE A 107 3.64 -3.97 -17.01
CA PHE A 107 3.64 -5.42 -16.86
C PHE A 107 2.34 -5.93 -16.27
N MET A 108 2.02 -7.19 -16.60
CA MET A 108 0.84 -7.87 -16.07
C MET A 108 1.17 -8.64 -14.79
N LEU A 109 0.42 -8.38 -13.72
CA LEU A 109 0.37 -9.25 -12.55
C LEU A 109 -0.74 -10.27 -12.75
N GLU A 110 -0.41 -11.57 -12.74
CA GLU A 110 -1.38 -12.64 -12.94
C GLU A 110 -2.11 -13.04 -11.66
N LYS A 111 -1.45 -12.97 -10.51
CA LYS A 111 -1.97 -13.46 -9.23
C LYS A 111 -1.92 -12.38 -8.16
N PRO A 112 -2.90 -12.34 -7.23
CA PRO A 112 -4.08 -13.23 -7.09
C PRO A 112 -5.19 -12.96 -8.10
N LYS A 113 -5.13 -11.84 -8.84
CA LYS A 113 -6.05 -11.39 -9.87
C LYS A 113 -5.24 -10.65 -10.92
N GLN A 114 -5.54 -10.87 -12.19
CA GLN A 114 -4.87 -10.13 -13.27
C GLN A 114 -5.04 -8.62 -13.08
N ARG A 115 -3.91 -7.91 -13.13
CA ARG A 115 -3.85 -6.45 -13.07
C ARG A 115 -2.75 -5.95 -13.97
N GLU A 116 -3.06 -4.97 -14.78
CA GLU A 116 -2.09 -4.17 -15.49
C GLU A 116 -1.46 -3.17 -14.50
N VAL A 117 -0.13 -3.17 -14.44
CA VAL A 117 0.62 -2.27 -13.56
C VAL A 117 1.58 -1.46 -14.41
N ILE A 118 1.49 -0.17 -14.32
CA ILE A 118 2.39 0.77 -14.99
C ILE A 118 3.29 1.39 -13.92
N ALA A 119 4.53 0.94 -13.91
CA ALA A 119 5.53 1.38 -12.94
C ALA A 119 6.31 2.56 -13.49
N ALA A 120 6.17 3.71 -12.88
CA ALA A 120 6.93 4.91 -13.22
C ALA A 120 8.45 4.68 -13.13
N TRP A 121 9.21 5.37 -13.95
CA TRP A 121 10.65 5.48 -13.83
C TRP A 121 11.05 5.91 -12.42
N PHE A 122 12.27 5.56 -11.97
CA PHE A 122 12.62 5.78 -10.57
C PHE A 122 12.75 7.28 -10.23
N GLY A 123 13.20 8.11 -11.15
CA GLY A 123 13.22 9.58 -10.99
C GLY A 123 11.81 10.14 -10.79
N ASP A 124 10.83 9.68 -11.58
CA ASP A 124 9.42 10.10 -11.41
C ASP A 124 8.88 9.69 -10.04
N ARG A 125 9.30 8.53 -9.53
CA ARG A 125 8.93 8.13 -8.15
C ARG A 125 9.51 9.06 -7.10
N VAL A 126 10.71 9.59 -7.32
CA VAL A 126 11.31 10.59 -6.43
C VAL A 126 10.50 11.87 -6.47
N THR A 127 10.22 12.40 -7.67
CA THR A 127 9.41 13.61 -7.84
C THR A 127 8.00 13.45 -7.29
N GLN A 128 7.32 12.33 -7.60
CA GLN A 128 6.00 12.03 -7.04
C GLN A 128 6.03 11.84 -5.51
N THR A 129 7.13 11.32 -4.95
CA THR A 129 7.26 11.19 -3.49
C THR A 129 7.42 12.57 -2.85
N TRP A 130 8.19 13.46 -3.46
CA TRP A 130 8.33 14.85 -3.04
C TRP A 130 6.97 15.57 -3.09
N TYR A 131 6.28 15.52 -4.22
CA TYR A 131 4.93 16.07 -4.40
C TYR A 131 3.95 15.55 -3.34
N CYS A 132 3.89 14.22 -3.16
CA CYS A 132 3.00 13.61 -2.19
C CYS A 132 3.32 14.02 -0.75
N SER A 133 4.61 14.13 -0.39
CA SER A 133 4.99 14.46 0.99
C SER A 133 4.63 15.90 1.38
N HIS A 134 4.62 16.83 0.44
CA HIS A 134 4.14 18.19 0.69
C HIS A 134 2.62 18.29 0.81
N LEU A 135 1.88 17.45 0.11
CA LEU A 135 0.42 17.46 0.17
C LEU A 135 -0.14 16.60 1.31
N GLU A 136 0.58 15.56 1.74
CA GLU A 136 0.09 14.57 2.71
C GLU A 136 -0.45 15.17 4.02
N PRO A 137 0.18 16.17 4.66
CA PRO A 137 -0.36 16.78 5.87
C PRO A 137 -1.75 17.39 5.66
N TYR A 138 -1.92 18.15 4.60
CA TYR A 138 -3.19 18.81 4.25
C TYR A 138 -4.26 17.79 3.82
N LEU A 139 -3.86 16.78 3.04
CA LEU A 139 -4.75 15.74 2.59
C LEU A 139 -5.23 14.83 3.74
N GLU A 140 -4.38 14.55 4.75
CA GLU A 140 -4.80 13.77 5.92
C GLU A 140 -5.89 14.48 6.74
N GLU A 141 -5.87 15.80 6.80
CA GLU A 141 -6.94 16.62 7.41
C GLU A 141 -8.20 16.66 6.55
N PHE A 142 -8.03 16.69 5.24
CA PHE A 142 -9.13 16.72 4.27
C PHE A 142 -9.84 15.37 4.13
N TYR A 143 -9.11 14.27 4.21
CA TYR A 143 -9.68 12.94 4.02
C TYR A 143 -10.73 12.60 5.05
N ASP A 144 -11.86 12.08 4.58
CA ASP A 144 -12.89 11.58 5.48
C ASP A 144 -12.34 10.57 6.51
N PRO A 145 -12.71 10.66 7.79
CA PRO A 145 -12.29 9.72 8.83
C PRO A 145 -12.62 8.26 8.51
N ASN A 146 -13.67 8.02 7.73
CA ASN A 146 -14.14 6.69 7.33
C ASN A 146 -13.52 6.19 6.01
N SER A 147 -12.47 6.85 5.51
CA SER A 147 -11.61 6.37 4.42
C SER A 147 -10.38 5.67 4.99
N TYR A 148 -10.16 4.41 4.61
CA TYR A 148 -9.19 3.52 5.27
C TYR A 148 -8.03 3.06 4.40
N ALA A 149 -8.06 3.26 3.09
CA ALA A 149 -7.00 2.83 2.20
C ALA A 149 -5.77 3.74 2.29
N CYS A 150 -4.58 3.17 2.16
CA CYS A 150 -3.30 3.89 2.00
C CYS A 150 -3.00 5.00 3.04
N ARG A 151 -3.58 4.95 4.23
CA ARG A 151 -3.38 5.90 5.33
C ARG A 151 -2.72 5.24 6.53
N VAL A 152 -1.89 5.99 7.26
CA VAL A 152 -1.21 5.51 8.48
C VAL A 152 -2.25 5.23 9.58
N GLY A 153 -2.10 4.10 10.28
CA GLY A 153 -3.04 3.68 11.33
C GLY A 153 -4.41 3.20 10.85
N LYS A 154 -4.67 3.23 9.54
CA LYS A 154 -5.88 2.72 8.88
C LYS A 154 -5.64 1.31 8.30
N GLY A 155 -6.24 0.95 7.21
CA GLY A 155 -6.06 -0.33 6.55
C GLY A 155 -7.30 -1.22 6.61
N ASN A 156 -7.23 -2.36 5.95
CA ASN A 156 -8.36 -3.27 5.77
C ASN A 156 -8.93 -3.85 7.09
N LEU A 157 -8.06 -4.12 8.05
CA LEU A 157 -8.49 -4.61 9.36
C LEU A 157 -9.28 -3.51 10.11
N ARG A 158 -8.74 -2.29 10.17
CA ARG A 158 -9.40 -1.18 10.86
C ARG A 158 -10.76 -0.88 10.23
N ALA A 159 -10.85 -0.87 8.89
CA ALA A 159 -12.12 -0.71 8.19
C ALA A 159 -13.15 -1.80 8.53
N ALA A 160 -12.70 -3.06 8.61
CA ALA A 160 -13.57 -4.18 8.97
C ALA A 160 -14.07 -4.10 10.42
N LEU A 161 -13.18 -3.75 11.35
CA LEU A 161 -13.53 -3.55 12.78
C LEU A 161 -14.49 -2.38 12.96
N ASP A 162 -14.25 -1.27 12.25
CA ASP A 162 -15.11 -0.10 12.36
C ASP A 162 -16.49 -0.33 11.76
N LEU A 163 -16.58 -1.11 10.66
CA LEU A 163 -17.88 -1.55 10.15
C LEU A 163 -18.58 -2.51 11.14
N GLN A 164 -17.85 -3.39 11.82
CA GLN A 164 -18.39 -4.25 12.86
C GLN A 164 -18.91 -3.43 14.06
N ASP A 165 -18.15 -2.44 14.50
CA ASP A 165 -18.57 -1.53 15.57
C ASP A 165 -19.81 -0.70 15.18
N LEU A 166 -19.89 -0.28 13.91
CA LEU A 166 -21.06 0.39 13.38
C LEU A 166 -22.28 -0.55 13.43
N ILE A 167 -22.15 -1.79 12.99
CA ILE A 167 -23.24 -2.80 13.09
C ILE A 167 -23.68 -2.97 14.53
N ARG A 168 -22.75 -3.12 15.47
CA ARG A 168 -23.03 -3.31 16.89
C ARG A 168 -23.81 -2.12 17.48
N ARG A 169 -23.39 -0.90 17.20
CA ARG A 169 -24.06 0.33 17.68
C ARG A 169 -25.47 0.43 17.13
N GLU A 170 -25.64 0.28 15.81
CA GLU A 170 -26.92 0.46 15.15
C GLU A 170 -27.94 -0.66 15.47
N THR A 171 -27.46 -1.83 15.86
CA THR A 171 -28.29 -2.95 16.33
C THR A 171 -28.51 -2.92 17.85
N CYS A 172 -28.00 -1.95 18.58
CA CYS A 172 -28.00 -1.93 20.04
C CYS A 172 -27.46 -3.26 20.62
N ASP A 173 -26.19 -3.58 20.34
CA ASP A 173 -25.57 -4.84 20.73
C ASP A 173 -26.28 -6.09 20.20
N TYR A 174 -26.72 -6.05 18.94
CA TYR A 174 -27.35 -7.16 18.22
C TYR A 174 -28.77 -7.52 18.65
N VAL A 175 -29.46 -6.58 19.33
CA VAL A 175 -30.84 -6.77 19.79
C VAL A 175 -31.86 -6.31 18.74
N LEU A 176 -31.61 -5.17 18.07
CA LEU A 176 -32.54 -4.65 17.07
C LEU A 176 -32.45 -5.44 15.77
N ASP A 177 -33.60 -5.76 15.20
CA ASP A 177 -33.71 -6.59 13.99
C ASP A 177 -33.81 -5.75 12.71
N ASP A 178 -34.31 -4.53 12.76
CA ASP A 178 -34.52 -3.67 11.59
C ASP A 178 -33.23 -2.93 11.15
N VAL A 179 -32.15 -3.69 10.91
CA VAL A 179 -30.87 -3.14 10.45
C VAL A 179 -30.37 -3.91 9.24
N TRP A 180 -30.01 -3.15 8.20
CA TRP A 180 -29.58 -3.69 6.92
C TRP A 180 -28.20 -3.18 6.57
N ILE A 181 -27.32 -4.06 6.08
CA ILE A 181 -26.00 -3.70 5.59
C ILE A 181 -26.11 -3.55 4.07
N TRP A 182 -25.68 -2.42 3.56
CA TRP A 182 -25.48 -2.19 2.14
C TRP A 182 -24.00 -2.13 1.79
N LYS A 183 -23.67 -2.52 0.56
CA LYS A 183 -22.31 -2.42 0.01
C LYS A 183 -22.39 -2.17 -1.48
N GLU A 184 -21.53 -1.27 -1.96
CA GLU A 184 -21.35 -0.92 -3.37
C GLU A 184 -19.84 -0.97 -3.72
N ASP A 185 -19.55 -0.96 -5.00
CA ASP A 185 -18.18 -1.01 -5.55
C ASP A 185 -18.13 -0.06 -6.76
N ILE A 186 -17.08 0.73 -6.87
CA ILE A 186 -16.90 1.62 -8.02
C ILE A 186 -16.36 0.81 -9.19
N ARG A 187 -17.01 0.91 -10.35
CA ARG A 187 -16.59 0.20 -11.55
C ARG A 187 -15.24 0.71 -12.04
N SER A 188 -14.21 -0.16 -12.02
CA SER A 188 -12.86 0.14 -12.54
C SER A 188 -12.26 1.45 -12.00
N CYS A 189 -12.42 1.74 -10.72
CA CYS A 189 -12.16 3.02 -10.04
C CYS A 189 -10.96 3.80 -10.60
N PHE A 190 -9.75 3.22 -10.64
CA PHE A 190 -8.56 3.87 -11.18
C PHE A 190 -8.65 4.19 -12.68
N MET A 191 -9.25 3.29 -13.47
CA MET A 191 -9.32 3.41 -14.94
C MET A 191 -10.45 4.33 -15.43
N THR A 192 -11.26 4.85 -14.52
CA THR A 192 -12.38 5.74 -14.82
C THR A 192 -12.28 7.10 -14.13
N VAL A 193 -11.15 7.38 -13.48
CA VAL A 193 -10.87 8.73 -12.95
C VAL A 193 -10.82 9.71 -14.12
N ASP A 194 -11.65 10.73 -14.06
CA ASP A 194 -11.51 11.87 -14.97
C ASP A 194 -10.33 12.73 -14.50
N THR A 195 -9.25 12.71 -15.29
CA THR A 195 -8.00 13.38 -14.92
C THR A 195 -8.08 14.89 -14.97
N LYS A 196 -9.00 15.46 -15.79
CA LYS A 196 -9.23 16.90 -15.84
C LYS A 196 -9.98 17.37 -14.61
N LEU A 197 -11.06 16.68 -14.25
CA LEU A 197 -11.80 16.96 -13.04
C LEU A 197 -10.92 16.79 -11.79
N LEU A 198 -10.07 15.75 -11.76
CA LEU A 198 -9.09 15.55 -10.70
C LEU A 198 -8.10 16.70 -10.60
N GLU A 199 -7.54 17.15 -11.74
CA GLU A 199 -6.62 18.29 -11.79
C GLU A 199 -7.30 19.55 -11.25
N GLU A 200 -8.49 19.89 -11.73
CA GLU A 200 -9.24 21.06 -11.31
C GLU A 200 -9.47 21.07 -9.79
N LYS A 201 -10.05 19.98 -9.27
CA LYS A 201 -10.30 19.84 -7.83
C LYS A 201 -9.02 19.87 -6.98
N MET A 202 -7.95 19.24 -7.44
CA MET A 202 -6.67 19.20 -6.71
C MET A 202 -5.98 20.57 -6.73
N VAL A 203 -6.01 21.28 -7.83
CA VAL A 203 -5.49 22.65 -7.94
C VAL A 203 -6.26 23.59 -7.03
N ASP A 204 -7.59 23.55 -7.03
CA ASP A 204 -8.42 24.35 -6.14
C ASP A 204 -8.13 24.05 -4.66
N PHE A 205 -7.96 22.78 -4.33
CA PHE A 205 -7.56 22.36 -2.99
C PHE A 205 -6.17 22.91 -2.61
N ILE A 206 -5.15 22.76 -3.46
CA ILE A 206 -3.79 23.27 -3.21
C ILE A 206 -3.83 24.79 -2.97
N TRP A 207 -4.60 25.54 -3.78
CA TRP A 207 -4.77 26.98 -3.58
C TRP A 207 -5.43 27.34 -2.25
N SER A 208 -6.31 26.50 -1.74
CA SER A 208 -7.01 26.72 -0.46
C SER A 208 -6.15 26.43 0.76
N VAL A 209 -5.16 25.54 0.68
CA VAL A 209 -4.40 25.05 1.85
C VAL A 209 -2.93 25.47 1.88
N VAL A 210 -2.29 25.68 0.72
CA VAL A 210 -0.89 26.11 0.64
C VAL A 210 -0.84 27.63 0.45
N CYS A 211 -1.02 28.37 1.54
CA CYS A 211 -1.17 29.83 1.48
C CYS A 211 0.15 30.59 1.60
N GLU A 212 1.09 30.11 2.43
CA GLU A 212 2.27 30.85 2.85
C GLU A 212 3.44 30.76 1.87
N ASP A 213 3.60 29.64 1.11
CA ASP A 213 4.67 29.41 0.18
C ASP A 213 4.15 29.45 -1.28
N GLU A 214 4.27 30.61 -1.90
CA GLU A 214 3.78 30.83 -3.27
C GLU A 214 4.49 29.95 -4.30
N TRP A 215 5.82 29.85 -4.20
CA TRP A 215 6.59 29.00 -5.11
C TRP A 215 6.19 27.53 -4.99
N LEU A 216 6.03 27.04 -3.76
CA LEU A 216 5.56 25.67 -3.50
C LEU A 216 4.17 25.45 -4.07
N ARG A 217 3.22 26.33 -3.76
CA ARG A 217 1.83 26.27 -4.24
C ARG A 217 1.77 26.16 -5.76
N GLU A 218 2.45 27.08 -6.46
CA GLU A 218 2.47 27.08 -7.93
C GLU A 218 3.19 25.84 -8.49
N THR A 219 4.28 25.38 -7.84
CA THR A 219 5.01 24.18 -8.26
C THR A 219 4.16 22.93 -8.07
N LEU A 220 3.43 22.82 -6.97
CA LEU A 220 2.50 21.71 -6.74
C LEU A 220 1.34 21.71 -7.74
N CYS A 221 0.75 22.87 -8.05
CA CYS A 221 -0.27 22.99 -9.07
C CYS A 221 0.24 22.58 -10.46
N TRP A 222 1.43 23.03 -10.82
CA TRP A 222 2.07 22.64 -12.08
C TRP A 222 2.37 21.15 -12.14
N LEU A 223 2.94 20.56 -11.06
CA LEU A 223 3.19 19.12 -10.98
C LEU A 223 1.91 18.29 -10.99
N THR A 224 0.83 18.77 -10.40
CA THR A 224 -0.51 18.15 -10.50
C THR A 224 -0.89 17.92 -11.96
N ARG A 225 -0.74 18.94 -12.78
CA ARG A 225 -0.99 18.85 -14.23
C ARG A 225 -0.07 17.83 -14.89
N ILE A 226 1.24 17.91 -14.65
CA ILE A 226 2.21 16.98 -15.26
C ILE A 226 1.93 15.54 -14.86
N ILE A 227 1.60 15.28 -13.58
CA ILE A 227 1.38 13.93 -13.06
C ILE A 227 0.09 13.31 -13.59
N TYR A 228 -1.00 14.06 -13.68
CA TYR A 228 -2.32 13.51 -13.99
C TYR A 228 -2.75 13.69 -15.45
N GLN A 229 -2.18 14.64 -16.20
CA GLN A 229 -2.46 14.80 -17.63
C GLN A 229 -1.49 14.03 -18.54
N SER A 230 -0.30 13.65 -18.03
CA SER A 230 0.58 12.75 -18.77
C SER A 230 0.08 11.32 -18.60
N LEU A 231 -0.45 10.75 -19.68
CA LEU A 231 -0.97 9.37 -19.66
C LEU A 231 0.19 8.37 -19.71
N PRO A 232 0.54 7.67 -18.61
CA PRO A 232 1.70 6.80 -18.56
C PRO A 232 1.68 5.65 -19.59
N GLN A 233 0.49 5.26 -20.04
CA GLN A 233 0.31 4.24 -21.08
C GLN A 233 0.82 4.68 -22.45
N GLU A 234 0.90 5.99 -22.73
CA GLU A 234 1.44 6.53 -23.99
C GLU A 234 2.98 6.53 -24.00
N HIS A 235 3.60 6.48 -22.82
CA HIS A 235 5.06 6.56 -22.62
C HIS A 235 5.58 5.37 -21.83
N CYS A 236 5.13 4.15 -22.16
CA CYS A 236 5.58 2.98 -21.40
C CYS A 236 6.13 1.88 -22.31
N ARG A 237 7.16 1.20 -21.80
CA ARG A 237 7.70 -0.04 -22.38
C ARG A 237 7.00 -1.24 -21.78
N ILE A 238 6.44 -2.10 -22.62
CA ILE A 238 5.78 -3.34 -22.21
C ILE A 238 6.83 -4.41 -21.94
N LYS A 239 6.85 -4.95 -20.71
CA LYS A 239 7.78 -6.04 -20.33
C LYS A 239 7.18 -7.43 -20.41
N THR A 240 5.87 -7.55 -20.29
CA THR A 240 5.20 -8.86 -20.29
C THR A 240 4.88 -9.29 -21.72
N ASN A 241 4.93 -10.59 -21.96
CA ASN A 241 4.53 -11.17 -23.25
C ASN A 241 3.12 -10.65 -23.63
N PRO A 242 2.90 -10.13 -24.86
CA PRO A 242 1.61 -9.67 -25.34
C PRO A 242 0.46 -10.66 -25.13
N LEU A 243 0.73 -11.97 -25.19
CA LEU A 243 -0.26 -13.02 -24.91
C LEU A 243 -0.87 -12.95 -23.50
N ALA A 244 -0.19 -12.34 -22.53
CA ALA A 244 -0.74 -12.14 -21.19
C ALA A 244 -1.94 -11.18 -21.17
N TRP A 245 -2.08 -10.32 -22.19
CA TRP A 245 -3.23 -9.42 -22.36
C TRP A 245 -4.39 -10.04 -23.13
N SER A 246 -4.23 -11.17 -23.82
CA SER A 246 -5.28 -11.76 -24.66
C SER A 246 -6.58 -12.09 -23.89
N SER A 247 -6.47 -12.37 -22.59
CA SER A 247 -7.61 -12.64 -21.70
C SER A 247 -7.93 -11.48 -20.73
N PHE A 248 -7.21 -10.36 -20.82
CA PHE A 248 -7.42 -9.23 -19.93
C PHE A 248 -8.55 -8.35 -20.47
N PRO A 249 -9.57 -8.01 -19.66
CA PRO A 249 -10.69 -7.20 -20.11
C PRO A 249 -10.21 -5.81 -20.53
N GLU A 250 -10.58 -5.38 -21.74
CA GLU A 250 -10.25 -4.06 -22.29
C GLU A 250 -10.69 -2.91 -21.37
N GLU A 251 -11.85 -3.05 -20.74
CA GLU A 251 -12.38 -2.07 -19.77
C GLU A 251 -11.46 -1.82 -18.57
N LYS A 252 -10.54 -2.75 -18.28
CA LYS A 252 -9.56 -2.69 -17.17
C LYS A 252 -8.16 -2.29 -17.62
N SER A 253 -7.91 -2.21 -18.92
CA SER A 253 -6.65 -1.73 -19.47
C SER A 253 -6.61 -0.20 -19.49
N ALA A 254 -5.43 0.36 -19.27
CA ALA A 254 -5.18 1.79 -19.46
C ALA A 254 -4.96 2.13 -20.95
N PHE A 255 -4.55 1.15 -21.77
CA PHE A 255 -4.27 1.38 -23.17
C PHE A 255 -5.53 1.76 -23.95
N GLY A 256 -5.37 2.71 -24.89
CA GLY A 256 -6.47 3.20 -25.72
C GLY A 256 -7.49 4.10 -24.98
N LYS A 257 -7.19 4.52 -23.74
CA LYS A 257 -8.04 5.43 -22.96
C LYS A 257 -7.41 6.80 -22.82
N THR A 258 -8.24 7.81 -22.83
CA THR A 258 -7.89 9.22 -22.59
C THR A 258 -8.18 9.67 -21.16
N ILE A 259 -8.71 8.78 -20.34
CA ILE A 259 -9.02 8.99 -18.91
C ILE A 259 -8.41 7.86 -18.09
N GLY A 260 -8.40 8.04 -16.79
CA GLY A 260 -7.90 7.06 -15.85
C GLY A 260 -6.44 7.27 -15.46
N ILE A 261 -6.09 6.74 -14.31
CA ILE A 261 -4.75 6.81 -13.73
C ILE A 261 -4.16 5.43 -13.50
N ALA A 262 -2.87 5.29 -13.75
CA ALA A 262 -2.18 4.01 -13.69
C ALA A 262 -2.10 3.46 -12.27
N ILE A 263 -2.27 2.15 -12.13
CA ILE A 263 -2.03 1.44 -10.85
C ILE A 263 -0.51 1.27 -10.66
N GLY A 264 0.00 1.69 -9.49
CA GLY A 264 1.38 1.43 -9.09
C GLY A 264 2.17 2.65 -8.62
N ASN A 265 1.64 3.86 -8.76
CA ASN A 265 2.27 5.10 -8.35
C ASN A 265 1.63 5.66 -7.07
N ARG A 266 2.44 6.33 -6.22
CA ARG A 266 1.96 6.90 -4.94
C ARG A 266 0.98 8.05 -5.18
N ALA A 267 1.29 8.95 -6.10
CA ALA A 267 0.42 10.07 -6.44
C ALA A 267 -0.97 9.61 -6.88
N ASN A 268 -1.06 8.54 -7.67
CA ASN A 268 -2.34 7.99 -8.13
C ASN A 268 -3.17 7.39 -6.99
N GLN A 269 -2.52 6.84 -5.96
CA GLN A 269 -3.22 6.38 -4.75
C GLN A 269 -3.79 7.56 -3.95
N GLN A 270 -3.03 8.63 -3.77
CA GLN A 270 -3.52 9.85 -3.14
C GLN A 270 -4.67 10.48 -3.93
N ALA A 271 -4.57 10.50 -5.26
CA ALA A 271 -5.63 11.02 -6.13
C ALA A 271 -6.96 10.29 -5.93
N VAL A 272 -6.94 8.95 -5.88
CA VAL A 272 -8.16 8.18 -5.63
C VAL A 272 -8.73 8.48 -4.24
N LEU A 273 -7.89 8.55 -3.21
CA LEU A 273 -8.35 8.91 -1.86
C LEU A 273 -8.96 10.30 -1.81
N PHE A 274 -8.34 11.26 -2.49
CA PHE A 274 -8.85 12.62 -2.62
C PHE A 274 -10.24 12.65 -3.26
N MET A 275 -10.39 12.00 -4.42
CA MET A 275 -11.68 11.92 -5.11
C MET A 275 -12.74 11.15 -4.32
N THR A 276 -12.37 10.12 -3.58
CA THR A 276 -13.31 9.34 -2.77
C THR A 276 -13.81 10.09 -1.54
N THR A 277 -13.16 11.17 -1.11
CA THR A 277 -13.68 12.05 -0.06
C THR A 277 -14.97 12.74 -0.51
N PHE A 278 -15.02 13.20 -1.75
CA PHE A 278 -16.26 13.76 -2.34
C PHE A 278 -17.36 12.70 -2.48
N LEU A 279 -16.98 11.47 -2.84
CA LEU A 279 -17.94 10.36 -2.89
C LEU A 279 -18.59 10.09 -1.52
N ILE A 280 -17.80 10.07 -0.44
CA ILE A 280 -18.34 9.91 0.92
C ILE A 280 -19.26 11.10 1.27
N ALA A 281 -18.88 12.32 0.90
CA ALA A 281 -19.69 13.52 1.15
C ALA A 281 -21.07 13.40 0.48
N ILE A 282 -21.13 13.00 -0.81
CA ILE A 282 -22.39 12.76 -1.51
C ILE A 282 -23.25 11.74 -0.78
N VAL A 283 -22.68 10.62 -0.34
CA VAL A 283 -23.43 9.56 0.37
C VAL A 283 -23.96 10.06 1.72
N ARG A 284 -23.21 10.91 2.43
CA ARG A 284 -23.61 11.49 3.70
C ARG A 284 -24.74 12.49 3.60
N GLU A 285 -24.85 13.22 2.50
CA GLU A 285 -25.97 14.14 2.29
C GLU A 285 -27.34 13.43 2.27
N TYR A 286 -27.35 12.12 1.98
CA TYR A 286 -28.55 11.27 2.10
C TYR A 286 -28.71 10.64 3.49
N GLY A 287 -27.89 11.03 4.47
CA GLY A 287 -27.99 10.54 5.85
C GLY A 287 -27.30 9.21 6.14
N TYR A 288 -26.49 8.69 5.23
CA TYR A 288 -25.74 7.45 5.45
C TYR A 288 -24.31 7.72 5.94
N ASP A 289 -23.79 6.85 6.82
CA ASP A 289 -22.42 6.91 7.34
C ASP A 289 -21.59 5.74 6.80
N PRO A 290 -20.94 5.90 5.63
CA PRO A 290 -20.22 4.82 4.96
C PRO A 290 -18.84 4.55 5.54
N ARG A 291 -18.31 3.35 5.26
CA ARG A 291 -16.91 2.93 5.44
C ARG A 291 -16.34 2.63 4.08
N LEU A 292 -15.25 3.30 3.72
CA LEU A 292 -14.68 3.22 2.39
C LEU A 292 -13.25 2.66 2.42
N TYR A 293 -12.97 1.75 1.50
CA TYR A 293 -11.62 1.27 1.23
C TYR A 293 -11.37 1.25 -0.28
N THR A 294 -10.76 2.30 -0.81
CA THR A 294 -10.52 2.54 -2.24
C THR A 294 -11.84 2.55 -3.04
N ASP A 295 -12.24 1.39 -3.57
CA ASP A 295 -13.43 1.18 -4.40
C ASP A 295 -14.58 0.46 -3.68
N ASP A 296 -14.27 -0.20 -2.56
CA ASP A 296 -15.24 -0.93 -1.73
C ASP A 296 -15.86 0.01 -0.67
N ILE A 297 -17.12 0.37 -0.82
CA ILE A 297 -17.88 1.18 0.14
C ILE A 297 -19.00 0.35 0.79
N ALA A 298 -19.15 0.47 2.10
CA ALA A 298 -20.18 -0.24 2.87
C ALA A 298 -20.76 0.67 3.95
N GLY A 299 -22.01 0.46 4.29
CA GLY A 299 -22.70 1.17 5.36
C GLY A 299 -23.94 0.44 5.82
N ILE A 300 -24.72 1.13 6.65
CA ILE A 300 -25.91 0.58 7.29
C ILE A 300 -27.10 1.48 6.99
N THR A 301 -28.27 0.87 6.94
CA THR A 301 -29.57 1.57 6.95
C THR A 301 -30.55 0.84 7.86
N LYS A 302 -31.44 1.61 8.51
CA LYS A 302 -32.60 1.10 9.26
C LYS A 302 -33.84 1.00 8.38
N ASP A 303 -33.86 1.72 7.25
CA ASP A 303 -34.92 1.62 6.26
C ASP A 303 -34.36 1.10 4.92
N LYS A 304 -34.61 -0.17 4.68
CA LYS A 304 -34.20 -0.85 3.44
C LYS A 304 -34.86 -0.26 2.20
N GLU A 305 -36.11 0.17 2.31
CA GLU A 305 -36.86 0.71 1.17
C GLU A 305 -36.42 2.16 0.87
N GLN A 306 -36.03 2.92 1.90
CA GLN A 306 -35.42 4.24 1.70
C GLN A 306 -34.09 4.11 0.94
N TRP A 307 -33.20 3.18 1.36
CA TRP A 307 -31.95 2.91 0.63
C TRP A 307 -32.18 2.58 -0.85
N LYS A 308 -33.21 1.79 -1.15
CA LYS A 308 -33.55 1.43 -2.53
C LYS A 308 -34.01 2.64 -3.36
N ARG A 309 -34.65 3.63 -2.75
CA ARG A 309 -35.04 4.90 -3.40
C ARG A 309 -33.86 5.82 -3.58
N ASP A 310 -33.03 5.99 -2.55
CA ASP A 310 -31.91 6.94 -2.53
C ASP A 310 -30.75 6.48 -3.42
N ARG A 311 -30.50 5.17 -3.46
CA ARG A 311 -29.36 4.61 -4.21
C ARG A 311 -29.28 5.03 -5.68
N PRO A 312 -30.34 5.06 -6.48
CA PRO A 312 -30.30 5.57 -7.84
C PRO A 312 -29.95 7.07 -7.92
N GLU A 313 -30.45 7.87 -7.00
CA GLU A 313 -30.15 9.30 -6.93
C GLU A 313 -28.69 9.55 -6.53
N ILE A 314 -28.18 8.83 -5.55
CA ILE A 314 -26.76 8.81 -5.17
C ILE A 314 -25.91 8.40 -6.38
N ALA A 315 -26.30 7.35 -7.11
CA ALA A 315 -25.59 6.90 -8.30
C ALA A 315 -25.54 7.95 -9.39
N LYS A 316 -26.65 8.65 -9.62
CA LYS A 316 -26.76 9.74 -10.60
C LYS A 316 -25.83 10.90 -10.22
N ARG A 317 -25.85 11.35 -8.98
CA ARG A 317 -24.96 12.41 -8.51
C ARG A 317 -23.49 12.04 -8.60
N ILE A 318 -23.11 10.81 -8.25
CA ILE A 318 -21.74 10.32 -8.40
C ILE A 318 -21.31 10.34 -9.87
N GLU A 319 -22.21 10.01 -10.80
CA GLU A 319 -21.92 10.07 -12.23
C GLU A 319 -21.80 11.53 -12.73
N GLU A 320 -22.65 12.43 -12.27
CA GLU A 320 -22.66 13.84 -12.66
C GLU A 320 -21.48 14.63 -12.06
N GLU A 321 -21.14 14.39 -10.79
CA GLU A 321 -20.16 15.19 -10.05
C GLU A 321 -18.73 14.61 -10.06
N LEU A 322 -18.58 13.27 -10.19
CA LEU A 322 -17.30 12.58 -10.12
C LEU A 322 -16.98 11.75 -11.38
N HIS A 323 -17.92 11.65 -12.32
CA HIS A 323 -17.85 10.82 -13.53
C HIS A 323 -17.61 9.33 -13.24
N TRP A 324 -17.92 8.88 -12.03
CA TRP A 324 -17.82 7.47 -11.60
C TRP A 324 -19.18 6.78 -11.68
N LYS A 325 -19.13 5.46 -11.81
CA LYS A 325 -20.34 4.62 -11.82
C LYS A 325 -20.23 3.48 -10.84
N TRP A 326 -21.34 3.13 -10.19
CA TRP A 326 -21.41 1.91 -9.42
C TRP A 326 -21.23 0.68 -10.33
N HIS A 327 -20.59 -0.36 -9.76
CA HIS A 327 -20.48 -1.63 -10.46
C HIS A 327 -21.85 -2.30 -10.57
N PRO A 328 -22.34 -2.68 -11.77
CA PRO A 328 -23.74 -3.12 -11.97
C PRO A 328 -24.11 -4.39 -11.21
N HIS A 329 -23.13 -5.27 -10.95
CA HIS A 329 -23.34 -6.59 -10.36
C HIS A 329 -22.74 -6.77 -8.97
N LYS A 330 -22.06 -5.78 -8.41
CA LYS A 330 -21.43 -5.88 -7.08
C LYS A 330 -22.15 -5.03 -6.05
N ARG A 331 -23.45 -5.22 -5.95
CA ARG A 331 -24.31 -4.59 -4.94
C ARG A 331 -24.70 -5.60 -3.88
N TYR A 332 -24.79 -5.14 -2.64
CA TYR A 332 -25.20 -5.93 -1.51
C TYR A 332 -26.19 -5.14 -0.66
N LEU A 333 -27.30 -5.75 -0.30
CA LEU A 333 -28.26 -5.20 0.65
C LEU A 333 -28.91 -6.39 1.36
N GLN A 334 -28.49 -6.66 2.59
CA GLN A 334 -28.99 -7.79 3.36
C GLN A 334 -29.11 -7.43 4.83
N HIS A 335 -29.98 -8.13 5.53
CA HIS A 335 -30.13 -8.06 6.97
C HIS A 335 -28.80 -8.36 7.68
N TRP A 336 -28.49 -7.63 8.75
CA TRP A 336 -27.19 -7.70 9.44
C TRP A 336 -26.85 -9.12 9.93
N SER A 337 -27.84 -9.94 10.35
CA SER A 337 -27.61 -11.29 10.87
C SER A 337 -26.98 -12.25 9.85
N LYS A 338 -27.12 -11.98 8.55
CA LYS A 338 -26.48 -12.76 7.48
C LYS A 338 -24.98 -12.48 7.38
N GLY A 339 -24.54 -11.36 7.99
CA GLY A 339 -23.17 -10.86 7.93
C GLY A 339 -22.77 -10.35 6.55
N VAL A 340 -21.62 -9.73 6.45
CA VAL A 340 -21.09 -9.14 5.21
C VAL A 340 -19.66 -9.56 4.95
N LEU A 341 -19.31 -9.75 3.67
CA LEU A 341 -17.93 -9.90 3.23
C LEU A 341 -17.36 -8.52 2.93
N TYR A 342 -16.38 -8.10 3.72
CA TYR A 342 -15.71 -6.83 3.55
C TYR A 342 -14.19 -6.98 3.72
N LEU A 343 -13.44 -6.58 2.72
CA LEU A 343 -11.96 -6.54 2.70
C LEU A 343 -11.26 -7.87 3.10
N GLY A 344 -11.86 -9.00 2.74
CA GLY A 344 -11.30 -10.32 3.05
C GLY A 344 -11.79 -10.91 4.38
N TYR A 345 -12.52 -10.15 5.17
CA TYR A 345 -13.19 -10.61 6.39
C TYR A 345 -14.68 -10.89 6.13
N LYS A 346 -15.25 -11.82 6.89
CA LYS A 346 -16.68 -12.01 7.03
C LYS A 346 -17.08 -11.49 8.40
N ILE A 347 -17.73 -10.34 8.43
CA ILE A 347 -18.28 -9.73 9.64
C ILE A 347 -19.63 -10.39 9.89
N ARG A 348 -19.82 -11.01 11.03
CA ARG A 348 -21.06 -11.73 11.37
C ARG A 348 -21.40 -11.51 12.84
N GLY A 349 -22.22 -10.51 13.12
CA GLY A 349 -22.58 -10.11 14.47
C GLY A 349 -21.32 -9.78 15.29
N ASP A 350 -21.15 -10.48 16.40
CA ASP A 350 -20.02 -10.34 17.32
C ASP A 350 -18.69 -10.92 16.80
N ARG A 351 -18.69 -11.56 15.61
CA ARG A 351 -17.56 -12.33 15.10
C ARG A 351 -16.97 -11.77 13.82
N LEU A 352 -15.66 -11.61 13.83
CA LEU A 352 -14.86 -11.39 12.62
C LEU A 352 -14.24 -12.73 12.20
N LEU A 353 -14.52 -13.19 11.00
CA LEU A 353 -14.01 -14.45 10.44
C LEU A 353 -13.19 -14.17 9.19
N PRO A 354 -12.20 -15.00 8.83
CA PRO A 354 -11.61 -14.92 7.50
C PRO A 354 -12.65 -15.33 6.45
N SER A 355 -12.61 -14.71 5.27
CA SER A 355 -13.48 -15.15 4.18
C SER A 355 -13.20 -16.60 3.78
N ASN A 356 -14.22 -17.31 3.27
CA ASN A 356 -14.06 -18.70 2.83
C ASN A 356 -12.92 -18.86 1.82
N ARG A 357 -12.74 -17.88 0.92
CA ARG A 357 -11.62 -17.86 -0.05
C ARG A 357 -10.27 -17.84 0.65
N ILE A 358 -10.10 -17.00 1.67
CA ILE A 358 -8.84 -16.90 2.41
C ILE A 358 -8.59 -18.20 3.19
N ALA A 359 -9.59 -18.73 3.87
CA ALA A 359 -9.49 -19.99 4.59
C ALA A 359 -9.11 -21.17 3.68
N HIS A 360 -9.80 -21.29 2.54
CA HIS A 360 -9.47 -22.31 1.55
C HIS A 360 -8.07 -22.17 0.97
N ASN A 361 -7.69 -20.96 0.56
CA ASN A 361 -6.37 -20.69 0.00
C ASN A 361 -5.24 -20.97 1.00
N PHE A 362 -5.46 -20.70 2.28
CA PHE A 362 -4.49 -21.01 3.33
C PHE A 362 -4.22 -22.51 3.41
N LEU A 363 -5.25 -23.32 3.62
CA LEU A 363 -5.10 -24.76 3.73
C LEU A 363 -4.54 -25.38 2.44
N TRP A 364 -5.08 -25.01 1.29
CA TRP A 364 -4.62 -25.50 0.00
C TRP A 364 -3.13 -25.22 -0.25
N LYS A 365 -2.65 -24.01 0.07
CA LYS A 365 -1.23 -23.69 -0.07
C LYS A 365 -0.36 -24.55 0.84
N ILE A 366 -0.75 -24.70 2.10
CA ILE A 366 0.00 -25.51 3.06
C ILE A 366 0.08 -26.95 2.60
N GLU A 367 -1.05 -27.54 2.19
CA GLU A 367 -1.08 -28.90 1.65
C GLU A 367 -0.21 -29.04 0.37
N CYS A 368 -0.25 -28.04 -0.53
CA CYS A 368 0.62 -28.03 -1.71
C CYS A 368 2.10 -28.00 -1.35
N TYR A 369 2.50 -27.16 -0.38
CA TYR A 369 3.89 -27.11 0.07
C TYR A 369 4.31 -28.42 0.73
N SER A 370 3.49 -28.97 1.62
CA SER A 370 3.77 -30.23 2.32
C SER A 370 3.92 -31.39 1.34
N ARG A 371 3.03 -31.53 0.35
CA ARG A 371 3.15 -32.56 -0.71
C ARG A 371 4.41 -32.39 -1.56
N LYS A 372 4.77 -31.18 -1.92
CA LYS A 372 5.99 -30.90 -2.70
C LYS A 372 7.27 -31.14 -1.90
N ALA A 373 7.22 -31.01 -0.59
CA ALA A 373 8.35 -31.21 0.32
C ALA A 373 8.64 -32.69 0.57
N ALA A 374 7.63 -33.57 0.46
CA ALA A 374 7.71 -34.98 0.83
C ALA A 374 8.91 -35.69 0.16
N GLY A 375 9.87 -36.14 0.98
CA GLY A 375 11.10 -36.79 0.54
C GLY A 375 12.08 -35.91 -0.24
N LYS A 376 11.92 -34.59 -0.23
CA LYS A 376 12.73 -33.65 -1.04
C LYS A 376 13.44 -32.58 -0.16
N PRO A 377 14.48 -32.91 0.60
CA PRO A 377 15.18 -31.97 1.47
C PRO A 377 15.68 -30.70 0.76
N LYS A 378 16.16 -30.85 -0.49
CA LYS A 378 16.62 -29.71 -1.31
C LYS A 378 15.50 -28.71 -1.57
N TYR A 379 14.26 -29.17 -1.81
CA TYR A 379 13.10 -28.31 -1.97
C TYR A 379 12.77 -27.57 -0.66
N VAL A 380 12.74 -28.27 0.47
CA VAL A 380 12.49 -27.68 1.79
C VAL A 380 13.49 -26.58 2.08
N HIS A 381 14.77 -26.81 1.88
CA HIS A 381 15.81 -25.80 2.11
C HIS A 381 15.72 -24.59 1.19
N ARG A 382 15.33 -24.78 -0.05
CA ARG A 382 15.17 -23.70 -1.03
C ARG A 382 13.95 -22.82 -0.74
N GLU A 383 12.84 -23.42 -0.37
CA GLU A 383 11.54 -22.73 -0.26
C GLU A 383 11.19 -22.27 1.16
N LYS A 384 11.99 -22.61 2.17
CA LYS A 384 11.66 -22.35 3.59
C LYS A 384 11.33 -20.88 3.88
N GLU A 385 12.12 -19.92 3.36
CA GLU A 385 11.87 -18.49 3.57
C GLU A 385 10.55 -18.06 2.93
N HIS A 386 10.28 -18.52 1.72
CA HIS A 386 9.03 -18.23 1.02
C HIS A 386 7.82 -18.83 1.74
N VAL A 387 7.89 -20.09 2.13
CA VAL A 387 6.81 -20.79 2.87
C VAL A 387 6.55 -20.10 4.21
N MET A 388 7.60 -19.77 4.96
CA MET A 388 7.50 -19.04 6.22
C MET A 388 6.78 -17.69 6.03
N GLN A 389 7.17 -16.90 5.02
CA GLN A 389 6.54 -15.61 4.74
C GLN A 389 5.05 -15.77 4.39
N VAL A 390 4.71 -16.75 3.56
CA VAL A 390 3.32 -17.01 3.18
C VAL A 390 2.49 -17.42 4.39
N VAL A 391 2.98 -18.35 5.21
CA VAL A 391 2.26 -18.83 6.40
C VAL A 391 2.07 -17.70 7.41
N ASN A 392 3.14 -16.97 7.73
CA ASN A 392 3.08 -15.87 8.69
C ASN A 392 2.17 -14.73 8.23
N SER A 393 2.05 -14.50 6.92
CA SER A 393 1.07 -13.54 6.37
C SER A 393 -0.38 -13.92 6.70
N TYR A 394 -0.72 -15.21 6.62
CA TYR A 394 -2.05 -15.69 7.02
C TYR A 394 -2.23 -15.67 8.54
N LEU A 395 -1.26 -16.15 9.30
CA LEU A 395 -1.30 -16.14 10.77
C LEU A 395 -1.45 -14.73 11.31
N GLY A 396 -0.75 -13.75 10.75
CA GLY A 396 -0.88 -12.34 11.11
C GLY A 396 -2.29 -11.79 10.90
N MET A 397 -3.02 -12.25 9.86
CA MET A 397 -4.43 -11.92 9.69
C MET A 397 -5.32 -12.67 10.71
N PHE A 398 -5.01 -13.94 10.99
CA PHE A 398 -5.82 -14.79 11.84
C PHE A 398 -5.80 -14.39 13.32
N GLN A 399 -4.77 -13.68 13.78
CA GLN A 399 -4.69 -13.10 15.12
C GLN A 399 -5.85 -12.13 15.42
N TRP A 400 -6.40 -11.50 14.38
CA TRP A 400 -7.45 -10.47 14.48
C TRP A 400 -8.85 -10.99 14.21
N CYS A 401 -9.01 -12.29 14.01
CA CYS A 401 -10.31 -12.88 13.73
C CYS A 401 -10.46 -14.27 14.37
N ASN A 402 -11.70 -14.77 14.44
CA ASN A 402 -11.99 -16.06 15.03
C ASN A 402 -11.54 -17.21 14.11
N ALA A 403 -10.23 -17.40 13.98
CA ALA A 403 -9.60 -18.37 13.07
C ALA A 403 -8.70 -19.40 13.76
N HIS A 404 -8.73 -19.51 15.09
CA HIS A 404 -7.84 -20.39 15.86
C HIS A 404 -7.84 -21.85 15.38
N ARG A 405 -9.03 -22.42 15.14
CA ARG A 405 -9.15 -23.80 14.62
C ARG A 405 -8.56 -23.96 13.23
N LEU A 406 -8.71 -22.95 12.38
CA LEU A 406 -8.15 -22.94 11.03
C LEU A 406 -6.62 -22.84 11.06
N ALA A 407 -6.09 -21.94 11.87
CA ALA A 407 -4.66 -21.80 12.10
C ALA A 407 -4.06 -23.11 12.63
N ALA A 408 -4.62 -23.68 13.69
CA ALA A 408 -4.17 -24.93 14.27
C ALA A 408 -4.17 -26.09 13.25
N LYS A 409 -5.22 -26.20 12.42
CA LYS A 409 -5.28 -27.21 11.36
C LYS A 409 -4.13 -27.05 10.35
N GLY A 410 -3.87 -25.84 9.90
CA GLY A 410 -2.78 -25.57 8.95
C GLY A 410 -1.41 -25.81 9.55
N MET A 411 -1.20 -25.42 10.81
CA MET A 411 0.04 -25.64 11.51
C MET A 411 0.34 -27.13 11.69
N LYS A 412 -0.67 -27.93 12.07
CA LYS A 412 -0.55 -29.38 12.19
C LYS A 412 -0.08 -30.04 10.88
N ILE A 413 -0.62 -29.64 9.73
CA ILE A 413 -0.19 -30.16 8.42
C ILE A 413 1.29 -29.84 8.15
N LEU A 414 1.79 -28.66 8.55
CA LEU A 414 3.19 -28.30 8.39
C LEU A 414 4.09 -29.06 9.37
N GLU A 415 3.66 -29.26 10.60
CA GLU A 415 4.38 -30.03 11.63
C GLU A 415 4.54 -31.49 11.22
N GLU A 416 3.54 -32.07 10.58
CA GLU A 416 3.57 -33.43 10.04
C GLU A 416 4.38 -33.55 8.74
N SER A 417 4.82 -32.45 8.15
CA SER A 417 5.59 -32.41 6.90
C SER A 417 7.10 -32.32 7.11
N ASP A 418 7.87 -32.48 6.02
CA ASP A 418 9.32 -32.29 6.04
C ASP A 418 9.77 -30.88 6.42
N PHE A 419 8.87 -29.89 6.43
CA PHE A 419 9.17 -28.56 6.93
C PHE A 419 9.37 -28.50 8.44
N SER A 420 8.89 -29.50 9.21
CA SER A 420 9.18 -29.63 10.65
C SER A 420 10.66 -29.70 10.97
N LYS A 421 11.49 -30.17 10.03
CA LYS A 421 12.94 -30.23 10.17
C LYS A 421 13.61 -28.85 10.17
N VAL A 422 12.97 -27.84 9.57
CA VAL A 422 13.54 -26.50 9.39
C VAL A 422 12.76 -25.40 10.09
N PHE A 423 11.52 -25.64 10.54
CA PHE A 423 10.68 -24.66 11.20
C PHE A 423 10.54 -24.90 12.71
N ASP A 424 10.53 -23.80 13.45
CA ASP A 424 9.97 -23.68 14.80
C ASP A 424 8.60 -23.06 14.72
N PHE A 425 7.64 -23.61 15.46
CA PHE A 425 6.21 -23.29 15.33
C PHE A 425 5.68 -22.41 16.49
N ASN A 426 6.54 -21.86 17.33
CA ASN A 426 6.27 -20.82 18.34
C ASN A 426 4.81 -20.82 18.86
N ASN A 427 4.37 -21.92 19.47
CA ASN A 427 3.00 -22.12 20.00
C ASN A 427 1.87 -21.91 18.98
N GLY A 428 2.13 -22.04 17.69
CA GLY A 428 1.13 -21.86 16.63
C GLY A 428 0.83 -20.41 16.22
N GLU A 429 1.47 -19.44 16.86
CA GLU A 429 1.26 -18.01 16.55
C GLU A 429 2.12 -17.52 15.38
N LYS A 430 3.30 -18.08 15.22
CA LYS A 430 4.27 -17.70 14.20
C LYS A 430 5.17 -18.87 13.84
N VAL A 431 5.58 -18.91 12.58
CA VAL A 431 6.60 -19.84 12.10
C VAL A 431 7.93 -19.11 11.98
N SER A 432 9.01 -19.69 12.49
CA SER A 432 10.37 -19.19 12.31
C SER A 432 11.29 -20.30 11.77
N ILE A 433 12.36 -19.89 11.10
CA ILE A 433 13.36 -20.85 10.61
C ILE A 433 14.28 -21.18 11.77
N LYS A 434 14.46 -22.48 12.05
CA LYS A 434 15.42 -22.97 13.03
C LYS A 434 16.81 -22.41 12.71
N PRO A 435 17.49 -21.80 13.67
CA PRO A 435 18.84 -21.28 13.44
C PRO A 435 19.76 -22.41 12.97
N ARG A 436 20.53 -22.19 11.93
CA ARG A 436 21.63 -23.09 11.55
C ARG A 436 22.68 -23.03 12.64
N MET A 437 22.63 -23.98 13.55
CA MET A 437 23.73 -24.15 14.49
C MET A 437 24.95 -24.67 13.73
N THR A 438 26.00 -23.84 13.67
CA THR A 438 27.34 -24.36 13.32
C THR A 438 27.73 -25.35 14.37
N GLN A 439 28.52 -26.36 14.02
CA GLN A 439 29.00 -27.36 14.98
C GLN A 439 29.62 -26.71 16.22
N LYS A 440 30.30 -25.57 16.06
CA LYS A 440 30.86 -24.74 17.13
C LYS A 440 29.79 -24.11 18.04
N ALA A 441 28.67 -23.63 17.44
CA ALA A 441 27.53 -23.04 18.19
C ALA A 441 26.75 -24.15 18.94
N TYR A 442 26.60 -25.33 18.34
CA TYR A 442 26.00 -26.50 18.96
C TYR A 442 26.78 -26.94 20.22
N TYR A 443 28.13 -27.06 20.15
CA TYR A 443 28.97 -27.34 21.29
C TYR A 443 28.93 -26.25 22.37
N LYS A 444 28.86 -24.97 21.99
CA LYS A 444 28.67 -23.87 22.94
C LYS A 444 27.33 -23.96 23.67
N LEU A 445 26.24 -24.27 22.94
CA LEU A 445 24.90 -24.42 23.53
C LEU A 445 24.84 -25.64 24.48
N GLN A 446 25.39 -26.80 24.07
CA GLN A 446 25.46 -27.96 24.93
C GLN A 446 26.27 -27.70 26.20
N ASN A 447 27.43 -27.03 26.07
CA ASN A 447 28.24 -26.64 27.23
C ASN A 447 27.52 -25.63 28.15
N TRP A 448 26.76 -24.71 27.58
CA TRP A 448 25.95 -23.77 28.34
C TRP A 448 24.82 -24.47 29.09
N GLN A 449 24.08 -25.37 28.42
CA GLN A 449 23.02 -26.18 29.04
C GLN A 449 23.56 -27.07 30.15
N ARG A 450 24.74 -27.68 29.93
CA ARG A 450 25.42 -28.50 30.95
C ARG A 450 25.81 -27.65 32.16
N LYS A 451 26.36 -26.46 31.95
CA LYS A 451 26.71 -25.52 33.03
C LYS A 451 25.47 -24.95 33.73
N SER A 452 24.38 -24.70 33.02
CA SER A 452 23.10 -24.26 33.61
C SER A 452 22.54 -25.35 34.54
N LYS A 453 22.51 -26.60 34.07
CA LYS A 453 22.05 -27.75 34.86
C LYS A 453 22.94 -28.00 36.09
N GLN A 454 24.25 -27.81 35.96
CA GLN A 454 25.17 -27.86 37.13
C GLN A 454 24.87 -26.71 38.10
N ARG A 455 24.60 -25.49 37.66
CA ARG A 455 24.24 -24.37 38.53
C ARG A 455 22.93 -24.63 39.28
N GLU A 456 21.93 -25.19 38.63
CA GLU A 456 20.67 -25.58 39.26
C GLU A 456 20.89 -26.64 40.34
N LEU A 457 21.68 -27.69 40.05
CA LEU A 457 22.06 -28.72 41.01
C LEU A 457 22.84 -28.16 42.22
N PHE A 458 23.78 -27.25 41.97
CA PHE A 458 24.47 -26.53 43.04
C PHE A 458 23.54 -25.70 43.90
N THR A 459 22.62 -24.97 43.26
CA THR A 459 21.64 -24.14 43.97
C THR A 459 20.69 -24.96 44.82
N GLU A 460 20.24 -26.12 44.32
CA GLU A 460 19.44 -27.07 45.11
C GLU A 460 20.24 -27.70 46.26
N MET A 461 21.49 -28.05 46.00
CA MET A 461 22.39 -28.60 47.06
C MET A 461 22.64 -27.58 48.18
N PHE A 462 22.90 -26.31 47.83
CA PHE A 462 23.05 -25.22 48.80
C PHE A 462 21.75 -24.95 49.57
N LYS A 463 20.59 -25.02 48.94
CA LYS A 463 19.31 -24.93 49.64
C LYS A 463 19.12 -26.06 50.66
N LYS A 464 19.46 -27.30 50.30
CA LYS A 464 19.38 -28.45 51.21
C LYS A 464 20.36 -28.33 52.38
N ILE A 465 21.59 -27.87 52.13
CA ILE A 465 22.60 -27.64 53.21
C ILE A 465 22.10 -26.55 54.16
N ARG A 466 21.55 -25.46 53.65
CA ARG A 466 21.00 -24.36 54.47
C ARG A 466 19.82 -24.83 55.34
N GLN A 467 18.91 -25.60 54.77
CA GLN A 467 17.77 -26.20 55.48
C GLN A 467 18.21 -27.21 56.57
N ASN A 468 19.28 -27.98 56.33
CA ASN A 468 19.83 -28.90 57.33
C ASN A 468 20.55 -28.17 58.47
N ASN A 469 21.30 -27.09 58.17
CA ASN A 469 21.94 -26.27 59.18
C ASN A 469 20.89 -25.50 60.02
N GLU A 470 19.79 -25.04 59.46
CA GLU A 470 18.71 -24.42 60.22
C GLU A 470 17.96 -25.44 61.12
N LYS A 471 17.86 -26.72 60.72
CA LYS A 471 17.28 -27.79 61.52
C LYS A 471 18.22 -28.20 62.69
N THR A 472 19.54 -28.19 62.46
CA THR A 472 20.52 -28.51 63.49
C THR A 472 20.65 -27.39 64.54
N GLN A 473 20.40 -26.13 64.18
CA GLN A 473 20.36 -25.01 65.11
C GLN A 473 19.07 -24.90 65.93
N ARG A 474 17.99 -25.58 65.51
CA ARG A 474 16.72 -25.59 66.24
C ARG A 474 16.55 -26.75 67.22
N ASN A 475 17.45 -27.69 67.23
CA ASN A 475 17.54 -28.79 68.26
C ASN A 475 18.95 -28.82 68.82
N PRO A 476 19.33 -27.98 69.77
CA PRO A 476 20.48 -28.21 70.64
C PRO A 476 20.09 -29.29 71.67
N ALA A 477 20.83 -30.40 71.68
CA ALA A 477 20.70 -31.48 72.70
C ALA A 477 21.02 -30.94 74.08
#